data_9aa0ca2e58e41edad816fcb2f9c0a7a8
#
_entry.id   9aa0ca2e58e41edad816fcb2f9c0a7a8
#
_cell.length_a   1.000
_cell.length_b   1.000
_cell.length_c   1.000
_cell.angle_alpha   90.00
_cell.angle_beta   90.00
_cell.angle_gamma   90.00
#
_symmetry.space_group_name_H-M   'P 1'
#
loop_
_entity.id
_entity.type
_entity.pdbx_description
1 polymer ?
#
loop_
_entity_poly.entity_id
_entity_poly.type
_entity_poly.pdbx_seq_one_letter_code
_entity_poly.pdbx_strand_id
1 'polypeptide(L)'
;MKRLFIDTNIVIDLLAKREPFYDEAARLFTLADKKKIRLSVSALTFANTNYILLQSKKPDEAKLILRKLKLIVQVLSLDEKIVALSLNDSYFNDYEDALQYYTALENGAEAIITRNLKDFQKAKLPVMTAGQFLKGFK
;
A
#
# COMPACT_ATOMS: atom_id res chain seq x y z
N MET A 1 -4.05 -17.14 5.83
CA MET A 1 -4.26 -15.67 5.96
C MET A 1 -3.86 -14.99 4.66
N LYS A 2 -4.77 -14.20 4.08
CA LYS A 2 -4.50 -13.47 2.85
C LYS A 2 -3.37 -12.46 3.04
N ARG A 3 -2.43 -12.42 2.08
CA ARG A 3 -1.31 -11.48 2.06
C ARG A 3 -1.59 -10.44 0.98
N LEU A 4 -1.94 -9.25 1.40
CA LEU A 4 -2.35 -8.17 0.50
C LEU A 4 -1.32 -7.05 0.54
N PHE A 5 -0.90 -6.61 -0.64
CA PHE A 5 -0.04 -5.43 -0.77
C PHE A 5 -0.95 -4.22 -0.97
N ILE A 6 -0.72 -3.16 -0.19
CA ILE A 6 -1.53 -1.95 -0.32
C ILE A 6 -0.70 -0.81 -0.90
N ASP A 7 -1.30 -0.12 -1.86
CA ASP A 7 -0.71 1.05 -2.50
C ASP A 7 -0.72 2.23 -1.52
N THR A 8 0.18 3.17 -1.71
CA THR A 8 0.35 4.34 -0.84
C THR A 8 -0.96 5.11 -0.63
N ASN A 9 -1.79 5.24 -1.67
CA ASN A 9 -3.05 5.99 -1.55
C ASN A 9 -3.97 5.42 -0.47
N ILE A 10 -3.97 4.10 -0.27
CA ILE A 10 -4.80 3.46 0.78
C ILE A 10 -4.29 3.84 2.17
N VAL A 11 -2.98 3.86 2.36
CA VAL A 11 -2.37 4.28 3.63
C VAL A 11 -2.72 5.74 3.93
N ILE A 12 -2.60 6.60 2.93
CA ILE A 12 -2.89 8.03 3.10
C ILE A 12 -4.37 8.26 3.36
N ASP A 13 -5.25 7.50 2.71
CA ASP A 13 -6.71 7.58 2.96
C ASP A 13 -7.02 7.33 4.44
N LEU A 14 -6.30 6.38 5.06
CA LEU A 14 -6.47 6.11 6.49
C LEU A 14 -5.89 7.25 7.34
N LEU A 15 -4.62 7.55 7.13
CA LEU A 15 -3.87 8.43 8.03
C LEU A 15 -4.25 9.91 7.89
N ALA A 16 -4.63 10.35 6.70
CA ALA A 16 -5.10 11.70 6.45
C ALA A 16 -6.63 11.82 6.46
N LYS A 17 -7.32 10.74 6.78
CA LYS A 17 -8.79 10.68 6.89
C LYS A 17 -9.50 11.24 5.65
N ARG A 18 -9.10 10.78 4.48
CA ARG A 18 -9.63 11.26 3.21
C ARG A 18 -11.01 10.67 2.89
N GLU A 19 -12.01 11.53 2.86
CA GLU A 19 -13.35 11.13 2.44
C GLU A 19 -13.47 11.12 0.90
N PRO A 20 -14.23 10.21 0.33
CA PRO A 20 -15.07 9.17 0.95
C PRO A 20 -14.33 7.84 1.19
N PHE A 21 -13.02 7.80 1.09
CA PHE A 21 -12.21 6.57 1.09
C PHE A 21 -11.84 6.08 2.48
N TYR A 22 -11.93 6.95 3.48
CA TYR A 22 -11.46 6.65 4.84
C TYR A 22 -12.12 5.42 5.44
N ASP A 23 -13.44 5.30 5.34
CA ASP A 23 -14.17 4.20 5.99
C ASP A 23 -13.70 2.83 5.52
N GLU A 24 -13.57 2.65 4.20
CA GLU A 24 -13.13 1.37 3.65
C GLU A 24 -11.67 1.07 4.02
N ALA A 25 -10.81 2.10 3.99
CA ALA A 25 -9.42 1.94 4.42
C ALA A 25 -9.37 1.53 5.90
N ALA A 26 -10.13 2.19 6.75
CA ALA A 26 -10.16 1.90 8.19
C ALA A 26 -10.62 0.46 8.45
N ARG A 27 -11.63 -0.01 7.74
CA ARG A 27 -12.14 -1.37 7.87
C ARG A 27 -11.09 -2.40 7.44
N LEU A 28 -10.36 -2.11 6.37
CA LEU A 28 -9.28 -2.97 5.90
C LEU A 28 -8.18 -3.10 6.96
N PHE A 29 -7.74 -1.97 7.52
CA PHE A 29 -6.71 -1.97 8.56
C PHE A 29 -7.19 -2.62 9.86
N THR A 30 -8.47 -2.52 10.17
CA THR A 30 -9.06 -3.20 11.33
C THR A 30 -8.94 -4.72 11.18
N LEU A 31 -9.16 -5.25 9.98
CA LEU A 31 -8.97 -6.69 9.73
C LEU A 31 -7.52 -7.10 9.94
N ALA A 32 -6.57 -6.27 9.53
CA ALA A 32 -5.15 -6.54 9.74
C ALA A 32 -4.79 -6.49 11.23
N ASP A 33 -5.32 -5.53 11.96
CA ASP A 33 -5.10 -5.40 13.40
C ASP A 33 -5.64 -6.62 14.14
N LYS A 34 -6.76 -7.15 13.70
CA LYS A 34 -7.35 -8.38 14.25
C LYS A 34 -6.70 -9.66 13.74
N LYS A 35 -5.64 -9.52 12.94
CA LYS A 35 -4.87 -10.65 12.38
C LYS A 35 -5.71 -11.58 11.49
N LYS A 36 -6.71 -11.04 10.82
CA LYS A 36 -7.53 -11.79 9.87
C LYS A 36 -6.97 -11.75 8.46
N ILE A 37 -6.16 -10.72 8.16
CA ILE A 37 -5.41 -10.58 6.92
C ILE A 37 -4.02 -10.03 7.25
N ARG A 38 -3.09 -10.14 6.31
CA ARG A 38 -1.78 -9.52 6.43
C ARG A 38 -1.66 -8.44 5.37
N LEU A 39 -1.45 -7.21 5.82
CA LEU A 39 -1.18 -6.09 4.92
C LEU A 39 0.32 -5.85 4.83
N SER A 40 0.80 -5.58 3.62
CA SER A 40 2.19 -5.20 3.40
C SER A 40 2.25 -3.93 2.57
N VAL A 41 3.32 -3.18 2.75
CA VAL A 41 3.62 -1.95 2.02
C VAL A 41 5.08 -1.95 1.63
N SER A 42 5.45 -1.18 0.61
CA SER A 42 6.87 -0.99 0.30
C SER A 42 7.49 0.02 1.27
N ALA A 43 8.81 -0.05 1.41
CA ALA A 43 9.55 0.96 2.17
C ALA A 43 9.30 2.37 1.61
N LEU A 44 9.10 2.48 0.29
CA LEU A 44 8.78 3.75 -0.38
C LEU A 44 7.50 4.38 0.17
N THR A 45 6.49 3.56 0.51
CA THR A 45 5.23 4.06 1.05
C THR A 45 5.44 4.82 2.36
N PHE A 46 6.35 4.38 3.21
CA PHE A 46 6.65 5.10 4.45
C PHE A 46 7.26 6.48 4.17
N ALA A 47 8.19 6.56 3.21
CA ALA A 47 8.79 7.84 2.83
C ALA A 47 7.75 8.80 2.25
N ASN A 48 6.92 8.31 1.34
CA ASN A 48 5.89 9.12 0.69
C ASN A 48 4.82 9.59 1.68
N THR A 49 4.42 8.70 2.59
CA THR A 49 3.44 9.03 3.62
C THR A 49 3.99 10.08 4.58
N ASN A 50 5.25 9.96 4.97
CA ASN A 50 5.89 10.95 5.82
C ASN A 50 5.86 12.34 5.16
N TYR A 51 6.18 12.41 3.87
CA TYR A 51 6.13 13.67 3.13
C TYR A 51 4.74 14.31 3.19
N ILE A 52 3.70 13.52 3.02
CA ILE A 52 2.32 14.02 3.08
C ILE A 52 1.95 14.48 4.50
N LEU A 53 2.33 13.71 5.51
CA LEU A 53 2.03 14.05 6.91
C LEU A 53 2.71 15.36 7.33
N LEU A 54 3.92 15.61 6.82
CA LEU A 54 4.67 16.83 7.16
C LEU A 54 4.03 18.10 6.62
N GLN A 55 3.08 18.00 5.69
CA GLN A 55 2.35 19.15 5.20
C GLN A 55 1.44 19.78 6.27
N SER A 56 1.05 19.00 7.29
CA SER A 56 0.14 19.47 8.33
C SER A 56 0.59 19.11 9.76
N LYS A 57 1.65 18.34 9.91
CA LYS A 57 2.11 17.84 11.21
C LYS A 57 3.59 18.10 11.40
N LYS A 58 4.02 18.15 12.66
CA LYS A 58 5.43 18.27 13.02
C LYS A 58 6.13 16.93 12.81
N PRO A 59 7.48 16.94 12.60
CA PRO A 59 8.23 15.70 12.38
C PRO A 59 8.01 14.62 13.45
N ASP A 60 7.96 14.98 14.71
CA ASP A 60 7.77 14.02 15.80
C ASP A 60 6.38 13.39 15.76
N GLU A 61 5.37 14.18 15.41
CA GLU A 61 3.99 13.68 15.26
C GLU A 61 3.90 12.70 14.09
N ALA A 62 4.52 13.05 12.95
CA ALA A 62 4.52 12.19 11.78
C ALA A 62 5.19 10.85 12.09
N LYS A 63 6.34 10.86 12.77
CA LYS A 63 7.04 9.63 13.15
C LYS A 63 6.21 8.77 14.11
N LEU A 64 5.49 9.38 15.02
CA LEU A 64 4.62 8.64 15.95
C LEU A 64 3.52 7.90 15.17
N ILE A 65 2.90 8.58 14.22
CA ILE A 65 1.87 7.98 13.38
C ILE A 65 2.44 6.81 12.58
N LEU A 66 3.62 6.99 11.99
CA LEU A 66 4.27 5.94 11.20
C LEU A 66 4.69 4.75 12.06
N ARG A 67 5.13 4.98 13.30
CA ARG A 67 5.43 3.88 14.23
C ARG A 67 4.19 3.05 14.56
N LYS A 68 3.04 3.70 14.71
CA LYS A 68 1.78 2.98 14.94
C LYS A 68 1.38 2.16 13.71
N LEU A 69 1.54 2.75 12.52
CA LEU A 69 1.28 2.04 11.27
C LEU A 69 2.14 0.78 11.16
N LYS A 70 3.42 0.88 11.52
CA LYS A 70 4.36 -0.22 11.44
C LYS A 70 3.95 -1.43 12.30
N LEU A 71 3.14 -1.21 13.34
CA LEU A 71 2.63 -2.31 14.17
C LEU A 71 1.57 -3.14 13.45
N ILE A 72 0.94 -2.60 12.43
CA ILE A 72 -0.18 -3.22 11.73
C ILE A 72 0.22 -3.80 10.38
N VAL A 73 1.22 -3.22 9.72
CA VAL A 73 1.64 -3.64 8.38
C VAL A 73 3.04 -4.21 8.38
N GLN A 74 3.31 -5.08 7.39
CA GLN A 74 4.64 -5.57 7.10
C GLN A 74 5.31 -4.63 6.09
N VAL A 75 6.52 -4.17 6.38
CA VAL A 75 7.27 -3.31 5.46
C VAL A 75 8.16 -4.20 4.59
N LEU A 76 7.97 -4.12 3.28
CA LEU A 76 8.75 -4.90 2.32
C LEU A 76 9.92 -4.07 1.80
N SER A 77 11.08 -4.72 1.66
CA SER A 77 12.28 -4.08 1.16
C SER A 77 12.12 -3.68 -0.30
N LEU A 78 12.63 -2.50 -0.64
CA LEU A 78 12.75 -2.04 -2.02
C LEU A 78 14.24 -2.11 -2.33
N ASP A 79 14.66 -3.21 -2.94
CA ASP A 79 16.08 -3.52 -3.17
C ASP A 79 16.52 -3.23 -4.61
N GLU A 80 17.78 -3.50 -4.88
CA GLU A 80 18.39 -3.26 -6.20
C GLU A 80 17.67 -4.04 -7.31
N LYS A 81 17.25 -5.27 -7.03
CA LYS A 81 16.54 -6.07 -8.02
C LYS A 81 15.22 -5.43 -8.43
N ILE A 82 14.46 -4.92 -7.45
CA ILE A 82 13.18 -4.25 -7.71
C ILE A 82 13.41 -2.97 -8.51
N VAL A 83 14.44 -2.20 -8.19
CA VAL A 83 14.80 -1.01 -8.95
C VAL A 83 15.11 -1.37 -10.40
N ALA A 84 15.93 -2.40 -10.63
CA ALA A 84 16.31 -2.83 -11.97
C ALA A 84 15.09 -3.30 -12.77
N LEU A 85 14.23 -4.13 -12.18
CA LEU A 85 12.99 -4.59 -12.82
C LEU A 85 12.09 -3.42 -13.22
N SER A 86 11.98 -2.44 -12.34
CA SER A 86 11.13 -1.28 -12.57
C SER A 86 11.67 -0.37 -13.67
N LEU A 87 12.99 -0.17 -13.71
CA LEU A 87 13.64 0.64 -14.76
C LEU A 87 13.54 -0.01 -16.13
N ASN A 88 13.55 -1.33 -16.20
CA ASN A 88 13.48 -2.08 -17.45
C ASN A 88 12.05 -2.41 -17.89
N ASP A 89 11.07 -2.08 -17.06
CA ASP A 89 9.67 -2.33 -17.36
C ASP A 89 9.15 -1.36 -18.42
N SER A 90 8.36 -1.87 -19.36
CA SER A 90 7.73 -1.07 -20.41
C SER A 90 6.20 -1.03 -20.30
N TYR A 91 5.62 -1.68 -19.29
CA TYR A 91 4.17 -1.80 -19.15
C TYR A 91 3.56 -0.70 -18.28
N PHE A 92 4.29 -0.22 -17.28
CA PHE A 92 3.80 0.82 -16.38
C PHE A 92 4.29 2.19 -16.87
N ASN A 93 3.36 3.14 -16.98
CA ASN A 93 3.71 4.51 -17.40
C ASN A 93 4.41 5.28 -16.28
N ASP A 94 4.07 4.95 -15.03
CA ASP A 94 4.62 5.62 -13.86
C ASP A 94 5.64 4.72 -13.19
N TYR A 95 6.85 5.26 -12.99
CA TYR A 95 7.94 4.50 -12.37
C TYR A 95 7.61 4.07 -10.94
N GLU A 96 6.95 4.93 -10.15
CA GLU A 96 6.57 4.56 -8.79
C GLU A 96 5.57 3.41 -8.77
N ASP A 97 4.65 3.37 -9.73
CA ASP A 97 3.69 2.27 -9.84
C ASP A 97 4.42 0.97 -10.17
N ALA A 98 5.46 1.04 -11.02
CA ALA A 98 6.30 -0.12 -11.32
C ALA A 98 7.02 -0.59 -10.06
N LEU A 99 7.59 0.32 -9.26
CA LEU A 99 8.24 -0.03 -8.00
C LEU A 99 7.26 -0.74 -7.05
N GLN A 100 6.05 -0.23 -6.94
CA GLN A 100 5.03 -0.84 -6.09
C GLN A 100 4.66 -2.24 -6.61
N TYR A 101 4.44 -2.37 -7.90
CA TYR A 101 4.08 -3.65 -8.50
C TYR A 101 5.16 -4.70 -8.28
N TYR A 102 6.42 -4.37 -8.58
CA TYR A 102 7.51 -5.35 -8.45
C TYR A 102 7.82 -5.67 -6.99
N THR A 103 7.61 -4.71 -6.08
CA THR A 103 7.72 -4.99 -4.64
C THR A 103 6.67 -6.04 -4.25
N ALA A 104 5.44 -5.87 -4.68
CA ALA A 104 4.37 -6.82 -4.39
C ALA A 104 4.66 -8.19 -5.00
N LEU A 105 5.02 -8.22 -6.29
CA LEU A 105 5.24 -9.46 -7.03
C LEU A 105 6.41 -10.26 -6.46
N GLU A 106 7.54 -9.61 -6.22
CA GLU A 106 8.76 -10.28 -5.76
C GLU A 106 8.63 -10.77 -4.31
N ASN A 107 7.74 -10.22 -3.54
CA ASN A 107 7.50 -10.62 -2.14
C ASN A 107 6.29 -11.54 -1.98
N GLY A 108 5.73 -12.03 -3.08
CA GLY A 108 4.68 -13.06 -3.04
C GLY A 108 3.33 -12.58 -2.55
N ALA A 109 2.99 -11.31 -2.77
CA ALA A 109 1.66 -10.82 -2.45
C ALA A 109 0.61 -11.53 -3.30
N GLU A 110 -0.55 -11.78 -2.71
CA GLU A 110 -1.65 -12.47 -3.40
C GLU A 110 -2.53 -11.50 -4.19
N ALA A 111 -2.53 -10.23 -3.81
CA ALA A 111 -3.28 -9.19 -4.51
C ALA A 111 -2.73 -7.82 -4.15
N ILE A 112 -3.02 -6.84 -5.00
CA ILE A 112 -2.71 -5.43 -4.76
C ILE A 112 -4.03 -4.70 -4.49
N ILE A 113 -4.07 -3.93 -3.42
CA ILE A 113 -5.21 -3.08 -3.07
C ILE A 113 -4.85 -1.64 -3.41
N THR A 114 -5.64 -1.00 -4.26
CA THR A 114 -5.40 0.36 -4.71
C THR A 114 -6.71 1.03 -5.12
N ARG A 115 -6.75 2.37 -5.09
CA ARG A 115 -7.86 3.11 -5.69
C ARG A 115 -7.68 3.28 -7.20
N ASN A 116 -6.44 3.16 -7.69
CA ASN A 116 -6.09 3.45 -9.07
C ASN A 116 -5.95 2.17 -9.89
N LEU A 117 -7.08 1.45 -10.06
CA LEU A 117 -7.09 0.18 -10.82
C LEU A 117 -6.48 0.33 -12.21
N LYS A 118 -6.69 1.50 -12.83
CA LYS A 118 -6.22 1.81 -14.17
C LYS A 118 -4.69 1.76 -14.28
N ASP A 119 -3.99 2.18 -13.22
CA ASP A 119 -2.53 2.23 -13.22
C ASP A 119 -1.89 0.84 -13.12
N PHE A 120 -2.67 -0.17 -12.76
CA PHE A 120 -2.19 -1.54 -12.58
C PHE A 120 -2.82 -2.53 -13.54
N GLN A 121 -3.36 -2.07 -14.68
CA GLN A 121 -4.01 -2.94 -15.66
C GLN A 121 -3.11 -4.06 -16.19
N LYS A 122 -1.81 -3.80 -16.26
CA LYS A 122 -0.84 -4.78 -16.77
C LYS A 122 -0.28 -5.70 -15.70
N ALA A 123 -0.74 -5.55 -14.45
CA ALA A 123 -0.27 -6.39 -13.36
C ALA A 123 -0.68 -7.85 -13.56
N LYS A 124 0.23 -8.75 -13.20
CA LYS A 124 -0.02 -10.19 -13.23
C LYS A 124 -0.61 -10.72 -11.92
N LEU A 125 -0.90 -9.81 -11.00
CA LEU A 125 -1.57 -10.10 -9.73
C LEU A 125 -2.99 -9.55 -9.80
N PRO A 126 -3.93 -10.16 -9.06
CA PRO A 126 -5.25 -9.55 -8.88
C PRO A 126 -5.10 -8.15 -8.30
N VAL A 127 -5.85 -7.20 -8.85
CA VAL A 127 -5.84 -5.80 -8.38
C VAL A 127 -7.28 -5.41 -8.07
N MET A 128 -7.51 -4.86 -6.90
CA MET A 128 -8.87 -4.48 -6.48
C MET A 128 -8.84 -3.30 -5.53
N THR A 129 -9.99 -2.65 -5.37
CA THR A 129 -10.15 -1.60 -4.37
C THR A 129 -10.37 -2.22 -3.00
N ALA A 130 -10.20 -1.41 -1.94
CA ALA A 130 -10.51 -1.85 -0.58
C ALA A 130 -11.97 -2.31 -0.48
N GLY A 131 -12.90 -1.56 -1.09
CA GLY A 131 -14.31 -1.92 -1.09
C GLY A 131 -14.59 -3.26 -1.78
N GLN A 132 -13.95 -3.50 -2.92
CA GLN A 132 -14.10 -4.77 -3.63
C GLN A 132 -13.59 -5.93 -2.78
N PHE A 133 -12.44 -5.76 -2.15
CA PHE A 133 -11.90 -6.80 -1.27
C PHE A 133 -12.84 -7.08 -0.10
N LEU A 134 -13.32 -6.03 0.57
CA LEU A 134 -14.19 -6.17 1.74
C LEU A 134 -15.50 -6.89 1.40
N LYS A 135 -16.06 -6.64 0.22
CA LYS A 135 -17.27 -7.32 -0.24
C LYS A 135 -17.08 -8.82 -0.37
N GLY A 136 -15.93 -9.25 -0.85
CA GLY A 136 -15.62 -10.66 -1.06
C GLY A 136 -15.06 -11.37 0.16
N PHE A 137 -14.74 -10.62 1.20
CA PHE A 137 -14.12 -11.20 2.40
C PHE A 137 -15.17 -11.72 3.39
N LYS A 138 -14.97 -12.96 3.82
CA LYS A 138 -15.91 -13.59 4.75
C LYS A 138 -15.27 -13.92 6.10
#